data_b66905f346466face015d85494407dde
#
_entry.id   b66905f346466face015d85494407dde
#
_cell.length_a   1.000
_cell.length_b   1.000
_cell.length_c   1.000
_cell.angle_alpha   90.00
_cell.angle_beta   90.00
_cell.angle_gamma   90.00
#
_symmetry.space_group_name_H-M   'P 1'
#
loop_
_entity.id
_entity.type
_entity.pdbx_description
1 polymer ?
#
loop_
_entity_poly.entity_id
_entity_poly.type
_entity_poly.pdbx_seq_one_letter_code
_entity_poly.pdbx_strand_id
1 'polypeptide(L)'
;MKNKLYFIIPLLLLLSGCTVNYNLDINKDKIIENISGTVTNEEITPEVEGKSDVNPKYYYLYLDDSSLITDSNEKYTKDITDTTDGKKFSFNYIYEGNYDKSKVINTCFENHTINETDDYYYIKLSGKFACLYSDKININVTSSYEVLDNNAQKVDGNKYTWVIDNPDNVDITLTVSKTVEYKTPTRAKTFSTFQLIGLIIFVLLTIITYFLYKKKNSGEI
;
A
#
# COMPACT_ATOMS: atom_id res chain seq x y z
N MET A 1 27.89 -30.10 0.67
CA MET A 1 26.90 -29.47 1.53
C MET A 1 26.28 -28.18 0.93
N LYS A 2 26.10 -28.03 -0.38
CA LYS A 2 25.59 -26.78 -1.02
C LYS A 2 24.12 -26.80 -1.47
N ASN A 3 23.42 -27.93 -1.37
CA ASN A 3 22.08 -28.07 -1.96
C ASN A 3 20.90 -28.00 -0.98
N LYS A 4 21.13 -27.71 0.32
CA LYS A 4 20.04 -27.61 1.31
C LYS A 4 19.44 -26.20 1.44
N LEU A 5 20.08 -25.19 0.88
CA LEU A 5 19.62 -23.79 1.03
C LEU A 5 18.46 -23.44 0.08
N TYR A 6 18.37 -24.11 -1.07
CA TYR A 6 17.32 -23.84 -2.07
C TYR A 6 15.93 -24.39 -1.69
N PHE A 7 15.85 -25.28 -0.70
CA PHE A 7 14.56 -25.84 -0.23
C PHE A 7 13.86 -24.96 0.83
N ILE A 8 14.60 -24.04 1.45
CA ILE A 8 14.05 -23.19 2.52
C ILE A 8 13.33 -21.97 1.92
N ILE A 9 13.76 -21.48 0.76
CA ILE A 9 13.18 -20.29 0.10
C ILE A 9 11.72 -20.51 -0.33
N PRO A 10 11.32 -21.62 -0.99
CA PRO A 10 9.91 -21.85 -1.32
C PRO A 10 9.04 -22.14 -0.09
N LEU A 11 9.59 -22.68 1.01
CA LEU A 11 8.83 -22.94 2.24
C LEU A 11 8.48 -21.67 3.00
N LEU A 12 9.29 -20.60 2.90
CA LEU A 12 8.98 -19.27 3.47
C LEU A 12 7.88 -18.52 2.70
N LEU A 13 7.61 -18.87 1.45
CA LEU A 13 6.54 -18.29 0.66
C LEU A 13 5.15 -18.88 0.96
N LEU A 14 5.08 -19.99 1.71
CA LEU A 14 3.83 -20.66 2.09
C LEU A 14 3.20 -20.15 3.39
N LEU A 15 3.83 -19.15 4.03
CA LEU A 15 3.33 -18.55 5.28
C LEU A 15 2.64 -17.20 5.06
N SER A 16 2.13 -16.92 3.85
CA SER A 16 1.35 -15.71 3.61
C SER A 16 -0.09 -15.92 4.06
N GLY A 17 -0.37 -15.64 5.31
CA GLY A 17 -1.73 -15.47 5.81
C GLY A 17 -2.48 -14.37 5.02
N CYS A 18 -3.80 -14.31 5.15
CA CYS A 18 -4.64 -13.34 4.46
C CYS A 18 -4.17 -11.93 4.72
N THR A 19 -3.64 -11.26 3.69
CA THR A 19 -3.21 -9.86 3.75
C THR A 19 -4.23 -8.98 3.05
N VAL A 20 -4.75 -8.02 3.80
CA VAL A 20 -5.67 -7.01 3.29
C VAL A 20 -4.93 -5.70 3.09
N ASN A 21 -5.26 -5.00 2.01
CA ASN A 21 -4.81 -3.64 1.75
C ASN A 21 -6.01 -2.70 1.87
N TYR A 22 -5.91 -1.72 2.75
CA TYR A 22 -6.82 -0.59 2.79
C TYR A 22 -6.10 0.64 2.26
N ASN A 23 -6.61 1.21 1.18
CA ASN A 23 -6.08 2.41 0.55
C ASN A 23 -7.12 3.52 0.69
N LEU A 24 -6.71 4.64 1.27
CA LEU A 24 -7.49 5.86 1.42
C LEU A 24 -6.79 6.97 0.65
N ASP A 25 -7.43 7.47 -0.41
CA ASP A 25 -6.94 8.60 -1.19
C ASP A 25 -7.89 9.78 -1.02
N ILE A 26 -7.39 10.84 -0.38
CA ILE A 26 -8.12 12.07 -0.14
C ILE A 26 -7.60 13.17 -1.05
N ASN A 27 -8.40 13.45 -2.06
CA ASN A 27 -8.25 14.57 -2.96
C ASN A 27 -9.09 15.75 -2.48
N LYS A 28 -8.91 16.94 -3.11
CA LYS A 28 -9.61 18.17 -2.74
C LYS A 28 -11.13 18.02 -2.59
N ASP A 29 -11.75 17.26 -3.50
CA ASP A 29 -13.19 17.22 -3.66
C ASP A 29 -13.79 15.83 -3.45
N LYS A 30 -12.94 14.82 -3.27
CA LYS A 30 -13.39 13.43 -3.18
C LYS A 30 -12.49 12.54 -2.34
N ILE A 31 -13.12 11.51 -1.80
CA ILE A 31 -12.47 10.37 -1.16
C ILE A 31 -12.59 9.16 -2.06
N ILE A 32 -11.49 8.44 -2.23
CA ILE A 32 -11.46 7.13 -2.86
C ILE A 32 -10.94 6.14 -1.82
N GLU A 33 -11.75 5.17 -1.47
CA GLU A 33 -11.39 4.10 -0.56
C GLU A 33 -11.42 2.77 -1.28
N ASN A 34 -10.39 1.96 -1.07
CA ASN A 34 -10.28 0.63 -1.62
C ASN A 34 -9.84 -0.35 -0.53
N ILE A 35 -10.62 -1.40 -0.34
CA ILE A 35 -10.25 -2.55 0.48
C ILE A 35 -10.06 -3.72 -0.46
N SER A 36 -8.87 -4.31 -0.49
CA SER A 36 -8.54 -5.40 -1.39
C SER A 36 -7.63 -6.43 -0.76
N GLY A 37 -7.69 -7.66 -1.26
CA GLY A 37 -6.87 -8.75 -0.76
C GLY A 37 -6.98 -10.01 -1.59
N THR A 38 -6.32 -11.07 -1.09
CA THR A 38 -6.39 -12.41 -1.65
C THR A 38 -6.61 -13.38 -0.50
N VAL A 39 -7.53 -14.33 -0.70
CA VAL A 39 -7.82 -15.41 0.25
C VAL A 39 -7.60 -16.72 -0.46
N THR A 40 -6.90 -17.64 0.17
CA THR A 40 -6.62 -18.96 -0.40
C THR A 40 -7.83 -19.89 -0.31
N ASN A 41 -7.88 -20.93 -1.15
CA ASN A 41 -8.93 -21.94 -1.07
C ASN A 41 -8.91 -22.68 0.28
N GLU A 42 -7.74 -22.91 0.85
CA GLU A 42 -7.56 -23.55 2.15
C GLU A 42 -8.18 -22.71 3.28
N GLU A 43 -8.04 -21.40 3.23
CA GLU A 43 -8.66 -20.47 4.19
C GLU A 43 -10.18 -20.40 4.03
N ILE A 44 -10.66 -20.40 2.76
CA ILE A 44 -12.09 -20.28 2.44
C ILE A 44 -12.84 -21.55 2.84
N THR A 45 -12.28 -22.72 2.54
CA THR A 45 -12.87 -24.04 2.78
C THR A 45 -11.88 -24.95 3.51
N PRO A 46 -11.66 -24.72 4.81
CA PRO A 46 -10.78 -25.58 5.57
C PRO A 46 -11.37 -26.99 5.64
N GLU A 47 -10.56 -28.01 5.33
CA GLU A 47 -10.95 -29.41 5.52
C GLU A 47 -11.07 -29.71 7.00
N VAL A 48 -12.30 -29.68 7.52
CA VAL A 48 -12.61 -30.14 8.86
C VAL A 48 -13.44 -31.42 8.73
N GLU A 49 -12.83 -32.58 8.99
CA GLU A 49 -13.46 -33.92 9.11
C GLU A 49 -14.54 -34.23 8.03
N GLY A 50 -14.20 -34.01 6.75
CA GLY A 50 -15.05 -34.43 5.62
C GLY A 50 -16.25 -33.53 5.32
N LYS A 51 -16.31 -32.32 5.85
CA LYS A 51 -17.25 -31.27 5.48
C LYS A 51 -16.52 -30.09 4.87
N SER A 52 -16.81 -29.80 3.60
CA SER A 52 -16.34 -28.62 2.90
C SER A 52 -17.34 -27.46 3.03
N ASP A 53 -17.53 -26.94 4.22
CA ASP A 53 -18.36 -25.75 4.41
C ASP A 53 -17.51 -24.50 4.26
N VAL A 54 -18.07 -23.47 3.61
CA VAL A 54 -17.41 -22.17 3.48
C VAL A 54 -17.17 -21.60 4.89
N ASN A 55 -15.95 -21.20 5.18
CA ASN A 55 -15.61 -20.54 6.43
C ASN A 55 -16.43 -19.24 6.59
N PRO A 56 -17.24 -19.09 7.65
CA PRO A 56 -18.10 -17.92 7.85
C PRO A 56 -17.37 -16.57 7.79
N LYS A 57 -16.08 -16.54 8.14
CA LYS A 57 -15.22 -15.34 8.06
C LYS A 57 -15.12 -14.77 6.65
N TYR A 58 -15.37 -15.59 5.63
CA TYR A 58 -15.24 -15.24 4.22
C TYR A 58 -16.55 -15.20 3.45
N TYR A 59 -17.71 -15.25 4.13
CA TYR A 59 -19.03 -15.19 3.49
C TYR A 59 -19.22 -13.93 2.61
N TYR A 60 -18.56 -12.83 2.97
CA TYR A 60 -18.60 -11.60 2.17
C TYR A 60 -18.12 -11.77 0.73
N LEU A 61 -17.33 -12.83 0.43
CA LEU A 61 -16.88 -13.17 -0.93
C LEU A 61 -17.98 -13.76 -1.82
N TYR A 62 -19.07 -14.25 -1.22
CA TYR A 62 -20.13 -14.99 -1.91
C TYR A 62 -21.48 -14.27 -1.96
N LEU A 63 -21.63 -13.20 -1.20
CA LEU A 63 -22.89 -12.43 -1.18
C LEU A 63 -22.86 -11.38 -2.30
N ASP A 64 -23.75 -11.53 -3.30
CA ASP A 64 -23.73 -10.72 -4.52
C ASP A 64 -23.85 -9.21 -4.25
N ASP A 65 -24.71 -8.80 -3.34
CA ASP A 65 -25.01 -7.39 -3.02
C ASP A 65 -24.40 -6.88 -1.71
N SER A 66 -23.48 -7.64 -1.08
CA SER A 66 -22.93 -7.22 0.18
C SER A 66 -21.91 -6.10 0.01
N SER A 67 -22.26 -4.92 0.48
CA SER A 67 -21.27 -3.92 0.85
C SER A 67 -20.64 -4.27 2.19
N LEU A 68 -19.34 -4.08 2.36
CA LEU A 68 -18.70 -4.15 3.70
C LEU A 68 -19.18 -3.04 4.62
N ILE A 69 -19.79 -2.02 4.04
CA ILE A 69 -20.27 -0.81 4.70
C ILE A 69 -21.75 -0.62 4.36
N THR A 70 -22.60 -0.59 5.37
CA THR A 70 -24.07 -0.57 5.23
C THR A 70 -24.62 0.69 4.55
N ASP A 71 -23.94 1.82 4.69
CA ASP A 71 -24.29 3.11 4.05
C ASP A 71 -23.44 3.33 2.79
N SER A 72 -23.39 2.36 1.90
CA SER A 72 -22.65 2.50 0.66
C SER A 72 -23.27 3.56 -0.23
N ASN A 73 -22.39 4.39 -0.76
CA ASN A 73 -22.75 5.47 -1.67
C ASN A 73 -23.10 4.96 -3.07
N GLU A 74 -23.57 5.90 -3.89
CA GLU A 74 -23.91 5.74 -5.29
C GLU A 74 -22.77 5.17 -6.15
N LYS A 75 -21.51 5.22 -5.68
CA LYS A 75 -20.31 4.76 -6.41
C LYS A 75 -19.55 3.66 -5.67
N TYR A 76 -20.25 2.64 -5.28
CA TYR A 76 -19.68 1.41 -4.76
C TYR A 76 -19.49 0.38 -5.90
N THR A 77 -18.32 -0.26 -5.94
CA THR A 77 -18.08 -1.43 -6.80
C THR A 77 -17.41 -2.55 -6.00
N LYS A 78 -17.83 -3.78 -6.31
CA LYS A 78 -17.28 -5.00 -5.76
C LYS A 78 -16.79 -5.88 -6.89
N ASP A 79 -15.51 -6.22 -6.88
CA ASP A 79 -14.88 -7.11 -7.83
C ASP A 79 -14.34 -8.33 -7.09
N ILE A 80 -14.78 -9.52 -7.47
CA ILE A 80 -14.28 -10.79 -6.97
C ILE A 80 -13.89 -11.65 -8.15
N THR A 81 -12.65 -12.11 -8.16
CA THR A 81 -12.08 -12.91 -9.24
C THR A 81 -11.53 -14.20 -8.68
N ASP A 82 -11.91 -15.33 -9.25
CA ASP A 82 -11.31 -16.62 -8.96
C ASP A 82 -9.87 -16.66 -9.48
N THR A 83 -8.99 -17.20 -8.66
CA THR A 83 -7.59 -17.47 -9.00
C THR A 83 -7.33 -18.98 -8.89
N THR A 84 -6.17 -19.44 -9.33
CA THR A 84 -5.76 -20.84 -9.21
C THR A 84 -5.81 -21.33 -7.76
N ASP A 85 -5.42 -20.46 -6.81
CA ASP A 85 -5.19 -20.83 -5.42
C ASP A 85 -6.22 -20.23 -4.45
N GLY A 86 -7.26 -19.54 -4.97
CA GLY A 86 -8.25 -18.89 -4.11
C GLY A 86 -9.07 -17.81 -4.82
N LYS A 87 -9.36 -16.73 -4.08
CA LYS A 87 -10.10 -15.58 -4.59
C LYS A 87 -9.34 -14.28 -4.33
N LYS A 88 -9.34 -13.39 -5.32
CA LYS A 88 -8.93 -11.99 -5.18
C LYS A 88 -10.18 -11.13 -5.10
N PHE A 89 -10.20 -10.19 -4.17
CA PHE A 89 -11.32 -9.27 -3.98
C PHE A 89 -10.89 -7.81 -3.96
N SER A 90 -11.79 -6.92 -4.34
CA SER A 90 -11.62 -5.47 -4.27
C SER A 90 -12.98 -4.80 -4.06
N PHE A 91 -13.08 -3.99 -3.02
CA PHE A 91 -14.24 -3.16 -2.70
C PHE A 91 -13.83 -1.70 -2.84
N ASN A 92 -14.52 -0.94 -3.67
CA ASN A 92 -14.18 0.45 -3.96
C ASN A 92 -15.36 1.36 -3.61
N TYR A 93 -15.04 2.47 -2.94
CA TYR A 93 -15.97 3.52 -2.55
C TYR A 93 -15.44 4.86 -3.05
N ILE A 94 -16.28 5.62 -3.74
CA ILE A 94 -15.93 6.96 -4.24
C ILE A 94 -17.05 7.91 -3.85
N TYR A 95 -16.73 8.97 -3.11
CA TYR A 95 -17.69 9.97 -2.64
C TYR A 95 -17.04 11.33 -2.39
N GLU A 96 -17.85 12.36 -2.25
CA GLU A 96 -17.40 13.72 -1.94
C GLU A 96 -17.14 13.86 -0.44
N GLY A 97 -16.12 14.64 -0.08
CA GLY A 97 -15.84 14.99 1.31
C GLY A 97 -14.36 14.92 1.69
N ASN A 98 -14.13 14.98 2.99
CA ASN A 98 -12.83 14.90 3.64
C ASN A 98 -12.75 13.69 4.58
N TYR A 99 -11.71 13.61 5.41
CA TYR A 99 -11.48 12.50 6.34
C TYR A 99 -12.67 12.17 7.24
N ASP A 100 -13.41 13.20 7.70
CA ASP A 100 -14.62 13.06 8.52
C ASP A 100 -15.76 12.33 7.78
N LYS A 101 -15.73 12.29 6.45
CA LYS A 101 -16.70 11.59 5.62
C LYS A 101 -16.24 10.18 5.22
N SER A 102 -15.00 9.78 5.55
CA SER A 102 -14.52 8.44 5.24
C SER A 102 -15.44 7.36 5.80
N LYS A 103 -16.01 6.56 4.91
CA LYS A 103 -16.94 5.49 5.30
C LYS A 103 -16.19 4.36 6.01
N VAL A 104 -15.01 4.00 5.52
CA VAL A 104 -14.19 2.93 6.11
C VAL A 104 -13.70 3.35 7.49
N ILE A 105 -13.18 4.56 7.67
CA ILE A 105 -12.76 5.04 8.99
C ILE A 105 -13.91 4.96 9.99
N ASN A 106 -15.07 5.48 9.61
CA ASN A 106 -16.22 5.57 10.51
C ASN A 106 -16.89 4.23 10.82
N THR A 107 -16.68 3.20 9.99
CA THR A 107 -17.39 1.92 10.11
C THR A 107 -16.47 0.76 10.49
N CYS A 108 -15.24 0.74 9.97
CA CYS A 108 -14.38 -0.42 10.05
C CYS A 108 -13.40 -0.41 11.22
N PHE A 109 -13.11 0.73 11.81
CA PHE A 109 -12.22 0.82 12.97
C PHE A 109 -13.03 0.84 14.27
N GLU A 110 -12.70 -0.03 15.20
CA GLU A 110 -13.37 -0.16 16.51
C GLU A 110 -13.41 1.18 17.24
N ASN A 111 -12.27 1.87 17.27
CA ASN A 111 -12.17 3.21 17.84
C ASN A 111 -11.55 4.15 16.81
N HIS A 112 -12.26 5.20 16.51
CA HIS A 112 -11.76 6.27 15.65
C HIS A 112 -12.11 7.62 16.26
N THR A 113 -11.23 8.58 16.05
CA THR A 113 -11.43 9.97 16.43
C THR A 113 -10.93 10.84 15.29
N ILE A 114 -11.79 11.72 14.82
CA ILE A 114 -11.43 12.76 13.85
C ILE A 114 -11.78 14.10 14.49
N ASN A 115 -10.76 14.78 15.01
CA ASN A 115 -10.89 16.12 15.57
C ASN A 115 -10.53 17.14 14.49
N GLU A 116 -11.48 17.97 14.15
CA GLU A 116 -11.32 19.06 13.20
C GLU A 116 -11.14 20.39 13.92
N THR A 117 -10.13 21.15 13.48
CA THR A 117 -9.91 22.55 13.83
C THR A 117 -9.99 23.41 12.57
N ASP A 118 -9.76 24.72 12.69
CA ASP A 118 -9.70 25.61 11.51
C ASP A 118 -8.50 25.26 10.60
N ASP A 119 -7.40 24.79 11.16
CA ASP A 119 -6.12 24.59 10.46
C ASP A 119 -5.81 23.14 10.09
N TYR A 120 -6.33 22.13 10.82
CA TYR A 120 -5.97 20.74 10.60
C TYR A 120 -7.06 19.75 11.03
N TYR A 121 -6.94 18.51 10.52
CA TYR A 121 -7.58 17.31 11.03
C TYR A 121 -6.59 16.51 11.86
N TYR A 122 -6.94 16.12 13.08
CA TYR A 122 -6.25 15.09 13.84
C TYR A 122 -7.06 13.80 13.77
N ILE A 123 -6.45 12.74 13.26
CA ILE A 123 -7.06 11.43 13.04
C ILE A 123 -6.34 10.42 13.92
N LYS A 124 -7.12 9.69 14.74
CA LYS A 124 -6.63 8.55 15.50
C LYS A 124 -7.52 7.35 15.24
N LEU A 125 -6.89 6.23 14.82
CA LEU A 125 -7.54 4.95 14.61
C LEU A 125 -6.90 3.94 15.56
N SER A 126 -7.71 3.23 16.35
CA SER A 126 -7.18 2.26 17.33
C SER A 126 -8.14 1.10 17.57
N GLY A 127 -7.61 0.02 18.19
CA GLY A 127 -8.35 -1.20 18.43
C GLY A 127 -8.42 -2.08 17.19
N LYS A 128 -9.57 -2.68 16.91
CA LYS A 128 -9.73 -3.68 15.87
C LYS A 128 -10.14 -3.06 14.52
N PHE A 129 -9.61 -3.61 13.42
CA PHE A 129 -10.18 -3.43 12.10
C PHE A 129 -11.27 -4.48 11.88
N ALA A 130 -12.54 -4.06 11.92
CA ALA A 130 -13.69 -4.96 12.11
C ALA A 130 -14.45 -5.33 10.83
N CYS A 131 -14.17 -4.70 9.66
CA CYS A 131 -14.95 -4.90 8.45
C CYS A 131 -14.78 -6.27 7.80
N LEU A 132 -13.61 -6.90 7.95
CA LEU A 132 -13.34 -8.23 7.44
C LEU A 132 -12.20 -8.90 8.21
N TYR A 133 -12.14 -10.20 8.12
CA TYR A 133 -11.05 -10.96 8.71
C TYR A 133 -9.77 -10.84 7.88
N SER A 134 -8.65 -10.64 8.59
CA SER A 134 -7.31 -10.67 8.01
C SER A 134 -6.27 -10.97 9.09
N ASP A 135 -5.16 -11.60 8.71
CA ASP A 135 -4.02 -11.80 9.62
C ASP A 135 -3.11 -10.57 9.61
N LYS A 136 -3.13 -9.82 8.51
CA LYS A 136 -2.33 -8.64 8.32
C LYS A 136 -3.08 -7.60 7.48
N ILE A 137 -2.94 -6.34 7.82
CA ILE A 137 -3.48 -5.25 7.04
C ILE A 137 -2.41 -4.20 6.71
N ASN A 138 -2.31 -3.82 5.44
CA ASN A 138 -1.52 -2.68 5.01
C ASN A 138 -2.46 -1.50 4.83
N ILE A 139 -2.29 -0.47 5.63
CA ILE A 139 -3.07 0.76 5.55
C ILE A 139 -2.24 1.82 4.85
N ASN A 140 -2.76 2.33 3.73
CA ASN A 140 -2.11 3.35 2.91
C ASN A 140 -3.01 4.57 2.83
N VAL A 141 -2.51 5.70 3.26
CA VAL A 141 -3.20 6.99 3.12
C VAL A 141 -2.43 7.87 2.16
N THR A 142 -3.11 8.38 1.15
CA THR A 142 -2.58 9.40 0.24
C THR A 142 -3.37 10.70 0.44
N SER A 143 -2.70 11.82 0.62
CA SER A 143 -3.35 13.10 0.86
C SER A 143 -2.89 14.16 -0.14
N SER A 144 -3.85 14.95 -0.65
CA SER A 144 -3.57 16.19 -1.39
C SER A 144 -3.08 17.32 -0.50
N TYR A 145 -3.22 17.18 0.81
CA TYR A 145 -2.81 18.18 1.80
C TYR A 145 -1.55 17.74 2.52
N GLU A 146 -0.81 18.71 3.05
CA GLU A 146 0.40 18.44 3.83
C GLU A 146 0.05 17.69 5.12
N VAL A 147 0.79 16.63 5.41
CA VAL A 147 0.71 15.91 6.69
C VAL A 147 1.73 16.51 7.64
N LEU A 148 1.22 17.05 8.75
CA LEU A 148 2.01 17.77 9.75
C LEU A 148 2.67 16.84 10.77
N ASP A 149 1.99 15.72 11.09
CA ASP A 149 2.48 14.70 12.01
C ASP A 149 1.86 13.34 11.71
N ASN A 150 2.60 12.26 11.95
CA ASN A 150 2.14 10.88 11.77
C ASN A 150 3.03 9.87 12.48
N ASN A 151 2.51 8.65 12.72
CA ASN A 151 3.30 7.51 13.18
C ASN A 151 3.46 6.42 12.10
N ALA A 152 3.41 6.79 10.81
CA ALA A 152 3.57 5.85 9.71
C ALA A 152 4.96 5.19 9.70
N GLN A 153 4.99 3.88 9.44
CA GLN A 153 6.26 3.13 9.32
C GLN A 153 7.01 3.46 8.03
N LYS A 154 6.29 3.91 7.00
CA LYS A 154 6.89 4.33 5.74
C LYS A 154 6.18 5.56 5.20
N VAL A 155 6.98 6.53 4.75
CA VAL A 155 6.50 7.73 4.05
C VAL A 155 7.18 7.80 2.69
N ASP A 156 6.40 7.95 1.63
CA ASP A 156 6.88 8.11 0.25
C ASP A 156 6.08 9.23 -0.44
N GLY A 157 6.66 10.41 -0.46
CA GLY A 157 5.99 11.62 -0.90
C GLY A 157 4.78 11.95 -0.03
N ASN A 158 3.60 11.95 -0.62
CA ASN A 158 2.32 12.16 0.08
C ASN A 158 1.59 10.87 0.46
N LYS A 159 2.27 9.73 0.35
CA LYS A 159 1.74 8.42 0.74
C LYS A 159 2.34 7.97 2.06
N TYR A 160 1.49 7.63 3.00
CA TYR A 160 1.79 7.16 4.34
C TYR A 160 1.34 5.71 4.48
N THR A 161 2.20 4.83 4.98
CA THR A 161 1.91 3.39 5.07
C THR A 161 2.13 2.88 6.47
N TRP A 162 1.15 2.16 6.97
CA TRP A 162 1.20 1.36 8.19
C TRP A 162 1.04 -0.11 7.82
N VAL A 163 1.90 -0.94 8.39
CA VAL A 163 1.84 -2.41 8.26
C VAL A 163 1.43 -2.95 9.63
N ILE A 164 0.22 -3.45 9.71
CA ILE A 164 -0.39 -3.95 10.95
C ILE A 164 -0.39 -5.48 10.86
N ASP A 165 0.50 -6.11 11.61
CA ASP A 165 0.62 -7.57 11.66
C ASP A 165 -0.42 -8.23 12.60
N ASN A 166 -1.14 -7.43 13.37
CA ASN A 166 -2.26 -7.86 14.20
C ASN A 166 -3.42 -6.88 14.03
N PRO A 167 -4.39 -7.16 13.15
CA PRO A 167 -5.55 -6.29 12.91
C PRO A 167 -6.47 -6.06 14.12
N ASP A 168 -6.32 -6.83 15.18
CA ASP A 168 -7.02 -6.59 16.45
C ASP A 168 -6.36 -5.51 17.30
N ASN A 169 -5.19 -4.99 16.89
CA ASN A 169 -4.44 -3.98 17.63
C ASN A 169 -3.88 -2.89 16.69
N VAL A 170 -4.76 -2.13 16.07
CA VAL A 170 -4.41 -0.97 15.26
C VAL A 170 -4.03 0.21 16.17
N ASP A 171 -3.00 0.94 15.81
CA ASP A 171 -2.62 2.22 16.43
C ASP A 171 -2.04 3.17 15.36
N ILE A 172 -2.88 4.07 14.86
CA ILE A 172 -2.55 5.01 13.80
C ILE A 172 -2.88 6.42 14.25
N THR A 173 -1.92 7.32 14.06
CA THR A 173 -2.13 8.75 14.22
C THR A 173 -1.70 9.49 12.95
N LEU A 174 -2.49 10.50 12.57
CA LEU A 174 -2.24 11.31 11.39
C LEU A 174 -2.81 12.72 11.62
N THR A 175 -1.98 13.75 11.45
CA THR A 175 -2.41 15.14 11.49
C THR A 175 -2.23 15.75 10.11
N VAL A 176 -3.31 16.22 9.50
CA VAL A 176 -3.34 16.72 8.12
C VAL A 176 -3.75 18.17 8.10
N SER A 177 -3.01 19.02 7.41
CA SER A 177 -3.38 20.42 7.19
C SER A 177 -4.68 20.52 6.39
N LYS A 178 -5.51 21.51 6.70
CA LYS A 178 -6.71 21.86 5.92
C LYS A 178 -6.43 22.93 4.85
N THR A 179 -5.34 23.64 5.00
CA THR A 179 -5.05 24.86 4.23
C THR A 179 -3.80 24.72 3.34
N VAL A 180 -2.87 23.87 3.73
CA VAL A 180 -1.61 23.68 2.99
C VAL A 180 -1.68 22.45 2.12
N GLU A 181 -1.65 22.65 0.80
CA GLU A 181 -1.58 21.56 -0.18
C GLU A 181 -0.19 20.91 -0.18
N TYR A 182 -0.17 19.59 -0.35
CA TYR A 182 1.08 18.86 -0.55
C TYR A 182 1.79 19.35 -1.82
N LYS A 183 3.02 19.81 -1.68
CA LYS A 183 3.87 20.17 -2.81
C LYS A 183 4.84 19.03 -3.07
N THR A 184 4.72 18.42 -4.23
CA THR A 184 5.72 17.44 -4.68
C THR A 184 7.11 18.07 -4.62
N PRO A 185 8.06 17.55 -3.82
CA PRO A 185 9.41 18.09 -3.79
C PRO A 185 9.96 18.07 -5.22
N THR A 186 10.39 19.23 -5.70
CA THR A 186 11.04 19.34 -7.02
C THR A 186 12.30 18.50 -6.92
N ARG A 187 12.24 17.28 -7.45
CA ARG A 187 13.40 16.39 -7.48
C ARG A 187 14.48 17.11 -8.25
N ALA A 188 15.48 17.63 -7.56
CA ALA A 188 16.70 18.07 -8.22
C ALA A 188 17.10 16.90 -9.13
N LYS A 189 17.33 17.18 -10.42
CA LYS A 189 17.76 16.15 -11.39
C LYS A 189 19.12 15.61 -10.93
N THR A 190 19.09 14.72 -9.96
CA THR A 190 20.28 13.92 -9.61
C THR A 190 20.52 13.02 -10.81
N PHE A 191 21.69 13.18 -11.42
CA PHE A 191 22.12 12.26 -12.47
C PHE A 191 21.95 10.83 -11.95
N SER A 192 21.26 10.01 -12.71
CA SER A 192 21.14 8.61 -12.34
C SER A 192 22.55 8.01 -12.23
N THR A 193 22.75 7.03 -11.36
CA THR A 193 24.05 6.36 -11.20
C THR A 193 24.61 5.88 -12.56
N PHE A 194 23.73 5.45 -13.47
CA PHE A 194 24.08 5.09 -14.85
C PHE A 194 24.59 6.26 -15.68
N GLN A 195 23.99 7.45 -15.55
CA GLN A 195 24.47 8.66 -16.24
C GLN A 195 25.83 9.11 -15.71
N LEU A 196 26.06 8.99 -14.41
CA LEU A 196 27.35 9.30 -13.80
C LEU A 196 28.44 8.31 -14.26
N ILE A 197 28.15 7.01 -14.27
CA ILE A 197 29.06 5.97 -14.79
C ILE A 197 29.34 6.21 -16.28
N GLY A 198 28.32 6.49 -17.09
CA GLY A 198 28.49 6.82 -18.51
C GLY A 198 29.40 8.01 -18.75
N LEU A 199 29.28 9.07 -17.92
CA LEU A 199 30.14 10.26 -18.02
C LEU A 199 31.60 9.91 -17.67
N ILE A 200 31.81 9.11 -16.62
CA ILE A 200 33.17 8.66 -16.22
C ILE A 200 33.82 7.82 -17.33
N ILE A 201 33.09 6.88 -17.92
CA ILE A 201 33.59 6.06 -19.03
C ILE A 201 33.94 6.94 -20.24
N PHE A 202 33.10 7.90 -20.58
CA PHE A 202 33.35 8.82 -21.70
C PHE A 202 34.61 9.66 -21.47
N VAL A 203 34.84 10.18 -20.25
CA VAL A 203 36.03 10.94 -19.90
C VAL A 203 37.28 10.03 -20.00
N LEU A 204 37.22 8.81 -19.51
CA LEU A 204 38.35 7.87 -19.58
C LEU A 204 38.71 7.53 -21.05
N LEU A 205 37.70 7.29 -21.90
CA LEU A 205 37.93 7.03 -23.33
C LEU A 205 38.56 8.22 -24.04
N THR A 206 38.13 9.45 -23.74
CA THR A 206 38.72 10.65 -24.33
C THR A 206 40.19 10.84 -23.91
N ILE A 207 40.54 10.55 -22.68
CA ILE A 207 41.92 10.60 -22.17
C ILE A 207 42.76 9.54 -22.88
N ILE A 208 42.29 8.29 -22.99
CA ILE A 208 43.00 7.20 -23.67
C ILE A 208 43.23 7.56 -25.14
N THR A 209 42.22 8.04 -25.87
CA THR A 209 42.35 8.43 -27.28
C THR A 209 43.33 9.59 -27.45
N TYR A 210 43.36 10.55 -26.55
CA TYR A 210 44.32 11.65 -26.55
C TYR A 210 45.76 11.13 -26.37
N PHE A 211 46.01 10.22 -25.44
CA PHE A 211 47.35 9.63 -25.24
C PHE A 211 47.81 8.80 -26.42
N LEU A 212 46.92 8.00 -27.03
CA LEU A 212 47.20 7.23 -28.23
C LEU A 212 47.53 8.13 -29.43
N TYR A 213 46.79 9.20 -29.60
CA TYR A 213 47.03 10.20 -30.65
C TYR A 213 48.37 10.92 -30.43
N LYS A 214 48.68 11.33 -29.22
CA LYS A 214 49.98 11.97 -28.90
C LYS A 214 51.15 10.99 -29.12
N LYS A 215 51.03 9.75 -28.73
CA LYS A 215 52.05 8.72 -28.92
C LYS A 215 52.33 8.48 -30.43
N LYS A 216 51.27 8.45 -31.25
CA LYS A 216 51.39 8.26 -32.71
C LYS A 216 52.09 9.45 -33.37
N ASN A 217 51.88 10.67 -32.88
CA ASN A 217 52.47 11.89 -33.46
C ASN A 217 53.90 12.18 -32.93
N SER A 218 54.28 11.59 -31.82
CA SER A 218 55.68 11.77 -31.27
C SER A 218 56.71 10.85 -31.88
N GLY A 219 56.33 9.95 -32.82
CA GLY A 219 57.29 9.12 -33.59
C GLY A 219 57.89 7.95 -32.78
N GLU A 220 57.38 7.66 -31.57
CA GLU A 220 57.79 6.55 -30.75
C GLU A 220 56.94 5.30 -31.05
N ILE A 221 57.08 4.78 -32.27
CA ILE A 221 56.69 3.41 -32.64
C ILE A 221 57.76 2.89 -33.57
#